data_b1720e3db00c24e123ee52c46e8fca5d
#
_entry.id   b1720e3db00c24e123ee52c46e8fca5d
#
_cell.length_a   1.000
_cell.length_b   1.000
_cell.length_c   1.000
_cell.angle_alpha   90.00
_cell.angle_beta   90.00
_cell.angle_gamma   90.00
#
_symmetry.space_group_name_H-M   'P 1'
#
loop_
_entity.id
_entity.type
_entity.pdbx_description
1 polymer ?
#
loop_
_entity_poly.entity_id
_entity_poly.type
_entity_poly.pdbx_seq_one_letter_code
_entity_poly.pdbx_strand_id
1 'polypeptide(L)'
;MKISHVSMLLDDKDYTILDELKKDGKLSSQQLSKKTKLPISTIHNHIKKMEQSGVIKGYTVLVDRKKTGMIGAYVLVMVNYHPPDGTTIDQYELAKKIKQIKCVEEVSMTTGSSDILVKVQGKNMDELNEFVTKQLRSFRGVDKTQTLVVLNEI
;
A
#
# COMPACT_ATOMS: atom_id res chain seq x y z
N MET A 1 -10.95 -4.20 -19.75
CA MET A 1 -11.31 -4.39 -18.33
C MET A 1 -12.13 -3.19 -17.87
N LYS A 2 -13.45 -3.38 -17.67
CA LYS A 2 -14.32 -2.29 -17.22
C LYS A 2 -14.03 -2.03 -15.75
N ILE A 3 -13.31 -0.97 -15.44
CA ILE A 3 -13.30 -0.38 -14.12
C ILE A 3 -14.67 0.28 -13.96
N SER A 4 -15.63 -0.45 -13.40
CA SER A 4 -16.86 0.16 -12.90
C SER A 4 -16.46 1.01 -11.68
N HIS A 5 -16.06 2.24 -11.93
CA HIS A 5 -16.07 3.29 -10.91
C HIS A 5 -17.54 3.58 -10.57
N VAL A 6 -18.14 2.72 -9.76
CA VAL A 6 -19.17 3.19 -8.87
C VAL A 6 -18.40 4.01 -7.83
N SER A 7 -18.18 5.28 -8.17
CA SER A 7 -17.77 6.30 -7.23
C SER A 7 -18.88 6.34 -6.18
N MET A 8 -18.68 5.60 -5.10
CA MET A 8 -19.51 5.77 -3.92
C MET A 8 -19.17 7.17 -3.40
N LEU A 9 -20.05 8.13 -3.66
CA LEU A 9 -19.91 9.46 -3.14
C LEU A 9 -19.95 9.34 -1.62
N LEU A 10 -18.79 9.54 -0.99
CA LEU A 10 -18.69 9.69 0.45
C LEU A 10 -19.38 11.00 0.83
N ASP A 11 -20.16 10.99 1.86
CA ASP A 11 -20.74 12.19 2.43
C ASP A 11 -19.82 12.83 3.49
N ASP A 12 -20.19 14.02 3.98
CA ASP A 12 -19.39 14.75 4.98
C ASP A 12 -19.18 13.95 6.27
N LYS A 13 -20.13 13.08 6.63
CA LYS A 13 -20.03 12.22 7.81
C LYS A 13 -18.99 11.11 7.58
N ASP A 14 -18.96 10.52 6.38
CA ASP A 14 -17.97 9.53 6.00
C ASP A 14 -16.55 10.12 6.11
N TYR A 15 -16.33 11.32 5.55
CA TYR A 15 -15.04 12.01 5.66
C TYR A 15 -14.67 12.33 7.11
N THR A 16 -15.61 12.84 7.89
CA THR A 16 -15.39 13.14 9.31
C THR A 16 -14.96 11.92 10.11
N ILE A 17 -15.61 10.77 9.88
CA ILE A 17 -15.26 9.50 10.53
C ILE A 17 -13.89 9.00 10.06
N LEU A 18 -13.62 9.03 8.74
CA LEU A 18 -12.34 8.61 8.17
C LEU A 18 -11.18 9.43 8.71
N ASP A 19 -11.33 10.74 8.86
CA ASP A 19 -10.27 11.61 9.35
C ASP A 19 -9.90 11.32 10.82
N GLU A 20 -10.85 10.95 11.65
CA GLU A 20 -10.55 10.50 13.02
C GLU A 20 -9.93 9.09 13.04
N LEU A 21 -10.42 8.16 12.19
CA LEU A 21 -9.86 6.81 12.07
C LEU A 21 -8.44 6.80 11.50
N LYS A 22 -8.09 7.74 10.60
CA LYS A 22 -6.71 7.91 10.10
C LYS A 22 -5.74 8.34 11.19
N LYS A 23 -6.20 9.13 12.17
CA LYS A 23 -5.39 9.56 13.32
C LYS A 23 -5.20 8.44 14.33
N ASP A 24 -6.26 7.69 14.59
CA ASP A 24 -6.27 6.55 15.51
C ASP A 24 -7.28 5.49 15.07
N GLY A 25 -6.79 4.45 14.43
CA GLY A 25 -7.61 3.33 13.94
C GLY A 25 -8.21 2.43 15.04
N LYS A 26 -7.86 2.65 16.32
CA LYS A 26 -8.41 1.91 17.46
C LYS A 26 -9.61 2.57 18.13
N LEU A 27 -10.04 3.73 17.65
CA LEU A 27 -11.18 4.43 18.23
C LEU A 27 -12.44 3.58 18.19
N SER A 28 -13.06 3.39 19.35
CA SER A 28 -14.38 2.76 19.44
C SER A 28 -15.46 3.70 18.90
N SER A 29 -16.62 3.15 18.52
CA SER A 29 -17.77 3.96 18.07
C SER A 29 -18.20 5.00 19.10
N GLN A 30 -18.03 4.71 20.41
CA GLN A 30 -18.30 5.68 21.48
C GLN A 30 -17.29 6.84 21.48
N GLN A 31 -16.00 6.53 21.28
CA GLN A 31 -14.96 7.56 21.21
C GLN A 31 -15.12 8.41 19.95
N LEU A 32 -15.42 7.80 18.82
CA LEU A 32 -15.74 8.51 17.58
C LEU A 32 -16.96 9.41 17.75
N SER A 33 -18.03 8.93 18.42
CA SER A 33 -19.23 9.74 18.70
C SER A 33 -18.89 10.99 19.52
N LYS A 34 -18.04 10.86 20.53
CA LYS A 34 -17.60 12.01 21.35
C LYS A 34 -16.80 13.02 20.52
N LYS A 35 -15.94 12.56 19.60
CA LYS A 35 -15.09 13.41 18.76
C LYS A 35 -15.86 14.08 17.63
N THR A 36 -16.69 13.32 16.92
CA THR A 36 -17.41 13.78 15.73
C THR A 36 -18.76 14.42 16.00
N LYS A 37 -19.27 14.25 17.23
CA LYS A 37 -20.65 14.65 17.65
C LYS A 37 -21.75 13.92 16.89
N LEU A 38 -21.43 12.82 16.20
CA LEU A 38 -22.41 11.98 15.52
C LEU A 38 -22.95 10.88 16.44
N PRO A 39 -24.22 10.47 16.28
CA PRO A 39 -24.77 9.33 17.03
C PRO A 39 -23.99 8.04 16.77
N ILE A 40 -23.86 7.19 17.79
CA ILE A 40 -23.11 5.92 17.71
C ILE A 40 -23.66 5.02 16.59
N SER A 41 -24.99 4.95 16.45
CA SER A 41 -25.66 4.17 15.39
C SER A 41 -25.28 4.68 13.99
N THR A 42 -25.20 5.99 13.81
CA THR A 42 -24.75 6.60 12.55
C THR A 42 -23.33 6.19 12.25
N ILE A 43 -22.40 6.32 13.21
CA ILE A 43 -21.00 5.93 13.04
C ILE A 43 -20.87 4.46 12.64
N HIS A 44 -21.55 3.58 13.37
CA HIS A 44 -21.52 2.14 13.07
C HIS A 44 -21.99 1.83 11.64
N ASN A 45 -23.09 2.45 11.23
CA ASN A 45 -23.63 2.24 9.87
C ASN A 45 -22.70 2.77 8.77
N HIS A 46 -22.08 3.96 8.97
CA HIS A 46 -21.13 4.56 8.03
C HIS A 46 -19.85 3.73 7.92
N ILE A 47 -19.27 3.30 9.04
CA ILE A 47 -18.07 2.43 9.02
C ILE A 47 -18.38 1.13 8.29
N LYS A 48 -19.46 0.43 8.64
CA LYS A 48 -19.86 -0.81 7.99
C LYS A 48 -20.07 -0.64 6.48
N LYS A 49 -20.70 0.47 6.06
CA LYS A 49 -20.89 0.81 4.65
C LYS A 49 -19.54 1.02 3.93
N MET A 50 -18.61 1.74 4.56
CA MET A 50 -17.27 1.99 4.00
C MET A 50 -16.41 0.71 3.94
N GLU A 51 -16.54 -0.19 4.90
CA GLU A 51 -15.89 -1.51 4.87
C GLU A 51 -16.45 -2.39 3.76
N GLN A 52 -17.77 -2.50 3.66
CA GLN A 52 -18.45 -3.30 2.63
C GLN A 52 -18.17 -2.81 1.21
N SER A 53 -18.04 -1.51 1.02
CA SER A 53 -17.72 -0.90 -0.27
C SER A 53 -16.22 -0.90 -0.61
N GLY A 54 -15.35 -1.33 0.33
CA GLY A 54 -13.91 -1.34 0.13
C GLY A 54 -13.24 0.03 0.24
N VAL A 55 -13.95 1.06 0.68
CA VAL A 55 -13.36 2.38 1.04
C VAL A 55 -12.40 2.20 2.19
N ILE A 56 -12.83 1.52 3.26
CA ILE A 56 -11.94 1.03 4.31
C ILE A 56 -11.51 -0.38 3.90
N LYS A 57 -10.26 -0.54 3.52
CA LYS A 57 -9.66 -1.82 3.10
C LYS A 57 -9.20 -2.67 4.29
N GLY A 58 -9.04 -2.06 5.45
CA GLY A 58 -8.54 -2.69 6.66
C GLY A 58 -7.97 -1.69 7.64
N TYR A 59 -7.57 -2.19 8.79
CA TYR A 59 -6.89 -1.44 9.85
C TYR A 59 -5.47 -1.99 9.99
N THR A 60 -4.51 -1.11 10.24
CA THR A 60 -3.11 -1.49 10.40
C THR A 60 -2.47 -0.78 11.58
N VAL A 61 -1.27 -1.19 11.91
CA VAL A 61 -0.45 -0.53 12.92
C VAL A 61 0.71 0.20 12.27
N LEU A 62 1.03 1.38 12.78
CA LEU A 62 2.26 2.07 12.47
C LEU A 62 3.35 1.56 13.41
N VAL A 63 4.42 1.00 12.85
CA VAL A 63 5.51 0.38 13.60
C VAL A 63 6.75 1.27 13.49
N ASP A 64 7.32 1.63 14.64
CA ASP A 64 8.63 2.29 14.70
C ASP A 64 9.72 1.28 14.31
N ARG A 65 10.23 1.38 13.07
CA ARG A 65 11.24 0.47 12.55
C ARG A 65 12.55 0.53 13.31
N LYS A 66 12.93 1.68 13.85
CA LYS A 66 14.14 1.82 14.69
C LYS A 66 14.06 0.95 15.93
N LYS A 67 12.88 0.92 16.57
CA LYS A 67 12.65 0.09 17.77
C LYS A 67 12.57 -1.41 17.46
N THR A 68 12.16 -1.77 16.26
CA THR A 68 12.11 -3.18 15.83
C THR A 68 13.39 -3.65 15.16
N GLY A 69 14.36 -2.75 14.91
CA GLY A 69 15.60 -3.08 14.20
C GLY A 69 15.39 -3.36 12.71
N MET A 70 14.24 -3.01 12.16
CA MET A 70 13.95 -3.21 10.73
C MET A 70 14.45 -2.02 9.90
N ILE A 71 14.90 -2.32 8.69
CA ILE A 71 15.32 -1.34 7.70
C ILE A 71 14.24 -1.25 6.62
N GLY A 72 13.75 -0.04 6.34
CA GLY A 72 12.81 0.21 5.24
C GLY A 72 13.54 0.65 3.97
N ALA A 73 12.96 0.32 2.82
CA ALA A 73 13.41 0.83 1.54
C ALA A 73 12.23 1.01 0.57
N TYR A 74 12.42 1.93 -0.37
CA TYR A 74 11.59 2.05 -1.56
C TYR A 74 12.39 1.55 -2.75
N VAL A 75 11.78 0.71 -3.58
CA VAL A 75 12.39 0.21 -4.81
C VAL A 75 11.57 0.71 -5.98
N LEU A 76 12.20 1.53 -6.81
CA LEU A 76 11.68 1.99 -8.09
C LEU A 76 11.96 0.91 -9.12
N VAL A 77 10.94 0.46 -9.84
CA VAL A 77 11.03 -0.59 -10.86
C VAL A 77 10.64 -0.01 -12.20
N MET A 78 11.49 -0.21 -13.19
CA MET A 78 11.21 0.07 -14.60
C MET A 78 10.84 -1.24 -15.28
N VAL A 79 9.78 -1.21 -16.07
CA VAL A 79 9.22 -2.40 -16.73
C VAL A 79 9.54 -2.37 -18.22
N ASN A 80 10.15 -3.44 -18.73
CA ASN A 80 10.19 -3.67 -20.16
C ASN A 80 8.90 -4.37 -20.58
N TYR A 81 8.00 -3.63 -21.21
CA TYR A 81 6.69 -4.13 -21.63
C TYR A 81 6.77 -5.13 -22.81
N HIS A 82 7.83 -5.05 -23.60
CA HIS A 82 8.05 -5.87 -24.78
C HIS A 82 9.46 -6.46 -24.78
N PRO A 83 9.71 -7.48 -23.93
CA PRO A 83 11.02 -8.15 -23.94
C PRO A 83 11.30 -8.83 -25.29
N PRO A 84 12.59 -9.09 -25.62
CA PRO A 84 13.00 -9.60 -26.94
C PRO A 84 12.37 -10.92 -27.37
N ASP A 85 11.81 -11.66 -26.43
CA ASP A 85 11.15 -12.95 -26.70
C ASP A 85 9.71 -12.84 -27.25
N GLY A 86 9.26 -11.61 -27.57
CA GLY A 86 7.96 -11.35 -28.19
C GLY A 86 6.76 -11.39 -27.23
N THR A 87 6.98 -11.51 -25.92
CA THR A 87 5.89 -11.46 -24.94
C THR A 87 5.51 -10.04 -24.60
N THR A 88 4.28 -9.84 -24.12
CA THR A 88 3.81 -8.57 -23.55
C THR A 88 3.67 -8.73 -22.05
N ILE A 89 4.21 -7.78 -21.31
CA ILE A 89 4.16 -7.75 -19.85
C ILE A 89 2.94 -6.92 -19.40
N ASP A 90 2.06 -7.54 -18.63
CA ASP A 90 0.99 -6.86 -17.92
C ASP A 90 1.54 -6.32 -16.59
N GLN A 91 1.64 -4.99 -16.48
CA GLN A 91 2.16 -4.31 -15.30
C GLN A 91 1.35 -4.62 -14.04
N TYR A 92 0.03 -4.74 -14.17
CA TYR A 92 -0.85 -5.02 -13.03
C TYR A 92 -0.63 -6.43 -12.47
N GLU A 93 -0.50 -7.42 -13.35
CA GLU A 93 -0.21 -8.80 -12.93
C GLU A 93 1.22 -8.92 -12.36
N LEU A 94 2.19 -8.18 -12.91
CA LEU A 94 3.53 -8.09 -12.34
C LEU A 94 3.49 -7.48 -10.91
N ALA A 95 2.80 -6.35 -10.74
CA ALA A 95 2.64 -5.70 -9.45
C ALA A 95 1.98 -6.61 -8.39
N LYS A 96 0.96 -7.40 -8.79
CA LYS A 96 0.33 -8.39 -7.91
C LYS A 96 1.32 -9.48 -7.45
N LYS A 97 2.13 -10.00 -8.36
CA LYS A 97 3.15 -11.01 -8.02
C LYS A 97 4.18 -10.45 -7.03
N ILE A 98 4.65 -9.23 -7.27
CA ILE A 98 5.59 -8.54 -6.37
C ILE A 98 4.95 -8.36 -4.98
N LYS A 99 3.67 -7.98 -4.91
CA LYS A 99 2.95 -7.78 -3.64
C LYS A 99 2.86 -9.05 -2.78
N GLN A 100 2.96 -10.24 -3.36
CA GLN A 100 2.89 -11.50 -2.62
C GLN A 100 4.18 -11.83 -1.86
N ILE A 101 5.28 -11.12 -2.13
CA ILE A 101 6.56 -11.37 -1.44
C ILE A 101 6.45 -10.85 0.00
N LYS A 102 6.83 -11.68 0.95
CA LYS A 102 6.64 -11.44 2.40
C LYS A 102 7.21 -10.10 2.90
N CYS A 103 8.36 -9.66 2.38
CA CYS A 103 9.00 -8.41 2.80
C CYS A 103 8.38 -7.17 2.17
N VAL A 104 7.43 -7.32 1.23
CA VAL A 104 6.77 -6.23 0.53
C VAL A 104 5.57 -5.72 1.32
N GLU A 105 5.64 -4.48 1.75
CA GLU A 105 4.57 -3.79 2.49
C GLU A 105 3.53 -3.18 1.55
N GLU A 106 3.98 -2.58 0.45
CA GLU A 106 3.11 -1.86 -0.49
C GLU A 106 3.67 -1.92 -1.90
N VAL A 107 2.78 -1.96 -2.88
CA VAL A 107 3.12 -1.84 -4.30
C VAL A 107 2.15 -0.86 -4.94
N SER A 108 2.69 0.14 -5.61
CA SER A 108 1.92 1.15 -6.34
C SER A 108 2.42 1.22 -7.78
N MET A 109 1.50 1.25 -8.72
CA MET A 109 1.82 1.60 -10.10
C MET A 109 1.96 3.12 -10.20
N THR A 110 3.00 3.60 -10.86
CA THR A 110 3.35 5.01 -10.95
C THR A 110 3.48 5.46 -12.40
N THR A 111 3.50 6.76 -12.59
CA THR A 111 3.86 7.42 -13.86
C THR A 111 5.18 8.15 -13.69
N GLY A 112 5.93 8.37 -14.77
CA GLY A 112 7.18 9.10 -14.76
C GLY A 112 8.40 8.21 -15.01
N SER A 113 9.45 8.37 -14.21
CA SER A 113 10.73 7.66 -14.39
C SER A 113 10.71 6.20 -13.95
N SER A 114 9.65 5.75 -13.30
CA SER A 114 9.47 4.37 -12.88
C SER A 114 8.01 3.96 -13.05
N ASP A 115 7.79 2.68 -13.31
CA ASP A 115 6.47 2.11 -13.55
C ASP A 115 5.83 1.56 -12.26
N ILE A 116 6.65 1.03 -11.36
CA ILE A 116 6.18 0.45 -10.08
C ILE A 116 7.05 0.97 -8.94
N LEU A 117 6.41 1.40 -7.87
CA LEU A 117 7.02 1.71 -6.59
C LEU A 117 6.70 0.61 -5.59
N VAL A 118 7.74 0.03 -5.00
CA VAL A 118 7.63 -1.05 -4.02
C VAL A 118 8.17 -0.58 -2.68
N LYS A 119 7.35 -0.62 -1.63
CA LYS A 119 7.78 -0.39 -0.26
C LYS A 119 8.10 -1.73 0.40
N VAL A 120 9.31 -1.85 0.92
CA VAL A 120 9.81 -3.10 1.51
C VAL A 120 10.46 -2.86 2.86
N GLN A 121 10.57 -3.94 3.64
CA GLN A 121 11.33 -3.96 4.87
C GLN A 121 12.19 -5.22 4.97
N GLY A 122 13.31 -5.11 5.66
CA GLY A 122 14.22 -6.23 5.97
C GLY A 122 14.87 -6.04 7.32
N LYS A 123 15.43 -7.11 7.88
CA LYS A 123 16.17 -7.07 9.16
C LYS A 123 17.55 -6.42 9.01
N ASN A 124 18.10 -6.48 7.81
CA ASN A 124 19.43 -5.96 7.48
C ASN A 124 19.53 -5.64 5.99
N MET A 125 20.65 -5.06 5.57
CA MET A 125 20.92 -4.74 4.17
C MET A 125 21.02 -5.97 3.26
N ASP A 126 21.47 -7.12 3.81
CA ASP A 126 21.62 -8.34 3.02
C ASP A 126 20.23 -8.89 2.60
N GLU A 127 19.24 -8.86 3.51
CA GLU A 127 17.86 -9.24 3.16
C GLU A 127 17.26 -8.32 2.09
N LEU A 128 17.49 -7.01 2.16
CA LEU A 128 17.04 -6.07 1.13
C LEU A 128 17.74 -6.30 -0.21
N ASN A 129 19.05 -6.55 -0.18
CA ASN A 129 19.82 -6.87 -1.37
C ASN A 129 19.36 -8.20 -2.00
N GLU A 130 19.13 -9.23 -1.19
CA GLU A 130 18.62 -10.50 -1.68
C GLU A 130 17.24 -10.37 -2.31
N PHE A 131 16.34 -9.61 -1.70
CA PHE A 131 15.04 -9.30 -2.30
C PHE A 131 15.20 -8.68 -3.69
N VAL A 132 16.02 -7.64 -3.82
CA VAL A 132 16.18 -6.92 -5.10
C VAL A 132 16.86 -7.80 -6.16
N THR A 133 17.95 -8.46 -5.79
CA THR A 133 18.80 -9.15 -6.78
C THR A 133 18.30 -10.53 -7.14
N LYS A 134 17.74 -11.29 -6.18
CA LYS A 134 17.31 -12.68 -6.41
C LYS A 134 15.81 -12.81 -6.64
N GLN A 135 14.99 -11.98 -6.01
CA GLN A 135 13.54 -12.11 -6.12
C GLN A 135 12.97 -11.11 -7.12
N LEU A 136 13.17 -9.80 -6.90
CA LEU A 136 12.54 -8.79 -7.73
C LEU A 136 13.04 -8.83 -9.20
N ARG A 137 14.36 -8.90 -9.39
CA ARG A 137 14.96 -8.97 -10.74
C ARG A 137 14.73 -10.30 -11.46
N SER A 138 14.28 -11.34 -10.78
CA SER A 138 13.90 -12.60 -11.42
C SER A 138 12.52 -12.53 -12.10
N PHE A 139 11.70 -11.54 -11.77
CA PHE A 139 10.44 -11.37 -12.46
C PHE A 139 10.65 -10.90 -13.89
N ARG A 140 10.05 -11.63 -14.80
CA ARG A 140 10.03 -11.26 -16.21
C ARG A 140 9.36 -9.89 -16.38
N GLY A 141 9.97 -9.02 -17.16
CA GLY A 141 9.51 -7.65 -17.36
C GLY A 141 10.16 -6.63 -16.42
N VAL A 142 10.84 -7.02 -15.36
CA VAL A 142 11.68 -6.11 -14.58
C VAL A 142 12.94 -5.81 -15.36
N ASP A 143 13.08 -4.56 -15.83
CA ASP A 143 14.25 -4.10 -16.59
C ASP A 143 15.32 -3.54 -15.67
N LYS A 144 14.99 -2.45 -14.95
CA LYS A 144 15.89 -1.77 -14.03
C LYS A 144 15.23 -1.54 -12.67
N THR A 145 16.05 -1.49 -11.65
CA THR A 145 15.62 -1.20 -10.29
C THR A 145 16.54 -0.17 -9.65
N GLN A 146 15.96 0.77 -8.91
CA GLN A 146 16.68 1.71 -8.06
C GLN A 146 16.16 1.57 -6.63
N THR A 147 17.06 1.31 -5.68
CA THR A 147 16.71 1.14 -4.28
C THR A 147 17.05 2.40 -3.50
N LEU A 148 16.07 2.94 -2.79
CA LEU A 148 16.18 4.08 -1.89
C LEU A 148 16.02 3.57 -0.46
N VAL A 149 17.13 3.46 0.27
CA VAL A 149 17.09 3.03 1.67
C VAL A 149 16.61 4.18 2.54
N VAL A 150 15.65 3.91 3.42
CA VAL A 150 15.13 4.92 4.35
C VAL A 150 16.13 5.13 5.48
N LEU A 151 16.70 6.33 5.57
CA LEU A 151 17.62 6.71 6.63
C LEU A 151 16.88 7.07 7.92
N ASN A 152 15.73 7.76 7.79
CA ASN A 152 14.91 8.19 8.91
C ASN A 152 13.44 8.34 8.50
N GLU A 153 12.52 8.00 9.38
CA GLU A 153 11.08 8.29 9.25
C GLU A 153 10.70 9.42 10.23
N ILE A 154 9.89 10.36 9.79
CA ILE A 154 9.47 11.54 10.56
C ILE A 154 7.99 11.43 10.88
#